data_935e3a03e73f9e475dcf0a245f448a6f
#
_entry.id   935e3a03e73f9e475dcf0a245f448a6f
#
_cell.length_a   1.000
_cell.length_b   1.000
_cell.length_c   1.000
_cell.angle_alpha   90.00
_cell.angle_beta   90.00
_cell.angle_gamma   90.00
#
_symmetry.space_group_name_H-M   'P 1'
#
loop_
_entity.id
_entity.type
_entity.pdbx_description
1 polymer ?
#
loop_
_entity_poly.entity_id
_entity_poly.type
_entity_poly.pdbx_seq_one_letter_code
_entity_poly.pdbx_strand_id
1 'polypeptide(L)'
;MNQNFDIPLEFLTDDEVQELSKFVGRLEEVSKRDESQSDFITFVKHVWPTFIEGNHHKIYAEKLQKVAEGKIKRLIINMPPRHTKSEFASYLFPAWLMGRNPNTKVIQATHTAELAVGFGRKVKNLIDSEIYRDIFPDLALASDAKASGRWSTSKGGEYYAVGVGGALAGRGADLCIIDDPVSEQDALSPTALDNIYEWYTSGPRQRLQPGGSIIIVMTRWSIRDLTAKVLQKQAEGGADQWDVVEFPAIFPDSDNVLWPEYWKREELDAVKASIPVSKWNSQYLQNPTAEEGAIIKREWWNVWDSGSPPACSYIIQSYDTAFSKSERADYSAITTWGIFEPVDGDGEAIILLDAQRGRWDFPELKEVAQDLYTEFDPDMVLIEQKASGMPLTQELRRMGVPVTPFTPSRGADKFTRMNACAPVFESGMVWRPNMNFAEEVVEECASFPNGEHDDLADSMTQAIPVSYTHLTLPTKNE
;
A
#
# COMPACT_ATOMS: atom_id res chain seq x y z
N MET A 1 -47.60 16.21 -21.78
CA MET A 1 -49.00 16.64 -21.42
C MET A 1 -49.30 16.05 -20.06
N ASN A 2 -49.07 16.81 -18.98
CA ASN A 2 -49.48 16.40 -17.63
C ASN A 2 -50.97 16.69 -17.52
N GLN A 3 -51.79 15.66 -17.64
CA GLN A 3 -53.18 15.74 -17.17
C GLN A 3 -53.16 15.39 -15.68
N ASN A 4 -53.22 16.41 -14.80
CA ASN A 4 -53.59 16.22 -13.40
C ASN A 4 -55.04 15.75 -13.38
N PHE A 5 -55.30 14.50 -13.09
CA PHE A 5 -56.59 14.01 -12.71
C PHE A 5 -56.75 14.29 -11.20
N ASP A 6 -57.28 15.50 -10.85
CA ASP A 6 -57.80 15.77 -9.51
C ASP A 6 -59.12 15.03 -9.36
N ILE A 7 -59.08 13.77 -8.93
CA ILE A 7 -60.28 13.06 -8.44
C ILE A 7 -60.46 13.54 -6.99
N PRO A 8 -61.55 14.20 -6.65
CA PRO A 8 -61.79 14.59 -5.27
C PRO A 8 -62.00 13.33 -4.43
N LEU A 9 -61.09 13.06 -3.50
CA LEU A 9 -61.13 11.87 -2.60
C LEU A 9 -62.44 11.77 -1.79
N GLU A 10 -63.17 12.87 -1.67
CA GLU A 10 -64.45 12.99 -0.96
C GLU A 10 -65.59 12.18 -1.60
N PHE A 11 -65.44 11.69 -2.84
CA PHE A 11 -66.49 10.91 -3.55
C PHE A 11 -66.21 9.43 -3.62
N LEU A 12 -65.11 8.94 -3.02
CA LEU A 12 -64.74 7.53 -3.00
C LEU A 12 -65.25 6.86 -1.72
N THR A 13 -65.77 5.65 -1.86
CA THR A 13 -66.08 4.77 -0.72
C THR A 13 -64.79 4.29 -0.04
N ASP A 14 -64.85 3.89 1.21
CA ASP A 14 -63.72 3.33 1.96
C ASP A 14 -63.05 2.16 1.23
N ASP A 15 -63.83 1.31 0.56
CA ASP A 15 -63.32 0.17 -0.25
C ASP A 15 -62.53 0.69 -1.49
N GLU A 16 -63.04 1.70 -2.19
CA GLU A 16 -62.38 2.31 -3.35
C GLU A 16 -61.08 3.04 -2.94
N VAL A 17 -61.06 3.68 -1.78
CA VAL A 17 -59.84 4.27 -1.19
C VAL A 17 -58.78 3.19 -0.88
N GLN A 18 -59.20 2.03 -0.32
CA GLN A 18 -58.31 0.94 -0.07
C GLN A 18 -57.76 0.33 -1.36
N GLU A 19 -58.60 0.15 -2.39
CA GLU A 19 -58.14 -0.37 -3.69
C GLU A 19 -57.18 0.59 -4.37
N LEU A 20 -57.48 1.89 -4.35
CA LEU A 20 -56.59 2.91 -4.89
C LEU A 20 -55.24 2.97 -4.14
N SER A 21 -55.27 2.88 -2.81
CA SER A 21 -54.06 2.84 -2.00
C SER A 21 -53.20 1.62 -2.33
N LYS A 22 -53.81 0.43 -2.51
CA LYS A 22 -53.10 -0.78 -2.95
C LYS A 22 -52.54 -0.62 -4.37
N PHE A 23 -53.27 0.02 -5.26
CA PHE A 23 -52.80 0.24 -6.63
C PHE A 23 -51.64 1.24 -6.68
N VAL A 24 -51.73 2.35 -5.94
CA VAL A 24 -50.62 3.32 -5.80
C VAL A 24 -49.39 2.65 -5.20
N GLY A 25 -49.53 1.86 -4.12
CA GLY A 25 -48.44 1.11 -3.53
C GLY A 25 -47.76 0.16 -4.52
N ARG A 26 -48.53 -0.55 -5.36
CA ARG A 26 -47.96 -1.38 -6.43
C ARG A 26 -47.22 -0.57 -7.50
N LEU A 27 -47.73 0.59 -7.89
CA LEU A 27 -47.06 1.49 -8.84
C LEU A 27 -45.74 2.00 -8.27
N GLU A 28 -45.70 2.36 -6.99
CA GLU A 28 -44.50 2.81 -6.29
C GLU A 28 -43.45 1.68 -6.22
N GLU A 29 -43.87 0.44 -5.92
CA GLU A 29 -43.00 -0.73 -5.93
C GLU A 29 -42.41 -1.00 -7.32
N VAL A 30 -43.23 -0.92 -8.38
CA VAL A 30 -42.80 -1.08 -9.76
C VAL A 30 -41.81 0.02 -10.16
N SER A 31 -42.16 1.28 -9.85
CA SER A 31 -41.25 2.42 -10.13
C SER A 31 -39.93 2.27 -9.42
N LYS A 32 -39.94 1.94 -8.14
CA LYS A 32 -38.70 1.71 -7.35
C LYS A 32 -37.87 0.55 -7.89
N ARG A 33 -38.52 -0.52 -8.35
CA ARG A 33 -37.83 -1.65 -9.01
C ARG A 33 -37.14 -1.21 -10.30
N ASP A 34 -37.86 -0.51 -11.19
CA ASP A 34 -37.35 -0.07 -12.47
C ASP A 34 -36.22 0.96 -12.33
N GLU A 35 -36.35 1.86 -11.34
CA GLU A 35 -35.27 2.76 -10.96
C GLU A 35 -34.04 2.00 -10.43
N SER A 36 -34.23 0.97 -9.58
CA SER A 36 -33.13 0.14 -9.07
C SER A 36 -32.42 -0.64 -10.16
N GLN A 37 -33.10 -1.02 -11.24
CA GLN A 37 -32.45 -1.64 -12.41
C GLN A 37 -31.56 -0.67 -13.17
N SER A 38 -31.92 0.60 -13.25
CA SER A 38 -31.25 1.60 -14.07
C SER A 38 -30.24 2.45 -13.32
N ASP A 39 -30.42 2.68 -12.02
CA ASP A 39 -29.60 3.53 -11.17
C ASP A 39 -28.96 2.76 -10.02
N PHE A 40 -27.63 2.79 -9.94
CA PHE A 40 -26.88 1.98 -8.98
C PHE A 40 -27.09 2.42 -7.53
N ILE A 41 -27.15 3.73 -7.24
CA ILE A 41 -27.37 4.19 -5.85
C ILE A 41 -28.78 3.86 -5.35
N THR A 42 -29.76 3.90 -6.22
CA THR A 42 -31.14 3.47 -5.91
C THR A 42 -31.18 1.96 -5.62
N PHE A 43 -30.47 1.16 -6.40
CA PHE A 43 -30.30 -0.28 -6.10
C PHE A 43 -29.65 -0.50 -4.74
N VAL A 44 -28.57 0.22 -4.41
CA VAL A 44 -27.91 0.12 -3.09
C VAL A 44 -28.90 0.39 -1.97
N LYS A 45 -29.66 1.48 -2.04
CA LYS A 45 -30.68 1.84 -1.03
C LYS A 45 -31.80 0.80 -0.93
N HIS A 46 -32.15 0.16 -2.03
CA HIS A 46 -33.20 -0.84 -2.06
C HIS A 46 -32.77 -2.13 -1.36
N VAL A 47 -31.55 -2.64 -1.66
CA VAL A 47 -31.06 -3.91 -1.08
C VAL A 47 -30.39 -3.74 0.29
N TRP A 48 -30.08 -2.51 0.68
CA TRP A 48 -29.46 -2.19 1.96
C TRP A 48 -30.22 -1.06 2.69
N PRO A 49 -31.37 -1.38 3.32
CA PRO A 49 -32.25 -0.38 3.94
C PRO A 49 -31.60 0.43 5.07
N THR A 50 -30.57 -0.11 5.74
CA THR A 50 -29.84 0.59 6.82
C THR A 50 -28.62 1.39 6.32
N PHE A 51 -28.46 1.54 5.00
CA PHE A 51 -27.38 2.29 4.41
C PHE A 51 -27.48 3.79 4.76
N ILE A 52 -26.38 4.32 5.31
CA ILE A 52 -26.26 5.75 5.61
C ILE A 52 -25.51 6.40 4.45
N GLU A 53 -26.23 7.18 3.66
CA GLU A 53 -25.67 7.83 2.48
C GLU A 53 -24.84 9.05 2.86
N GLY A 54 -23.63 9.16 2.34
CA GLY A 54 -22.81 10.37 2.32
C GLY A 54 -22.60 10.88 0.89
N ASN A 55 -22.11 12.10 0.73
CA ASN A 55 -21.90 12.69 -0.61
C ASN A 55 -20.90 11.90 -1.46
N HIS A 56 -19.87 11.31 -0.87
CA HIS A 56 -18.89 10.48 -1.58
C HIS A 56 -19.52 9.23 -2.20
N HIS A 57 -20.59 8.68 -1.60
CA HIS A 57 -21.29 7.54 -2.16
C HIS A 57 -21.99 7.87 -3.49
N LYS A 58 -22.52 9.08 -3.65
CA LYS A 58 -23.12 9.52 -4.91
C LYS A 58 -22.08 9.60 -6.02
N ILE A 59 -20.93 10.20 -5.72
CA ILE A 59 -19.82 10.32 -6.67
C ILE A 59 -19.30 8.92 -7.04
N TYR A 60 -19.13 8.05 -6.03
CA TYR A 60 -18.66 6.69 -6.24
C TYR A 60 -19.64 5.87 -7.09
N ALA A 61 -20.95 5.93 -6.76
CA ALA A 61 -21.99 5.24 -7.51
C ALA A 61 -22.06 5.73 -8.97
N GLU A 62 -21.94 7.04 -9.21
CA GLU A 62 -21.91 7.61 -10.57
C GLU A 62 -20.71 7.05 -11.38
N LYS A 63 -19.52 6.93 -10.77
CA LYS A 63 -18.35 6.37 -11.45
C LYS A 63 -18.55 4.90 -11.78
N LEU A 64 -19.07 4.11 -10.85
CA LEU A 64 -19.40 2.69 -11.09
C LEU A 64 -20.44 2.52 -12.18
N GLN A 65 -21.47 3.37 -12.18
CA GLN A 65 -22.49 3.36 -13.26
C GLN A 65 -21.86 3.66 -14.61
N LYS A 66 -20.96 4.64 -14.70
CA LYS A 66 -20.22 4.92 -15.95
C LYS A 66 -19.37 3.73 -16.41
N VAL A 67 -18.85 2.91 -15.48
CA VAL A 67 -18.17 1.65 -15.82
C VAL A 67 -19.18 0.67 -16.42
N ALA A 68 -20.35 0.49 -15.82
CA ALA A 68 -21.40 -0.40 -16.34
C ALA A 68 -21.90 0.01 -17.72
N GLU A 69 -21.95 1.32 -17.98
CA GLU A 69 -22.32 1.89 -19.28
C GLU A 69 -21.18 1.84 -20.32
N GLY A 70 -20.01 1.37 -19.91
CA GLY A 70 -18.82 1.29 -20.78
C GLY A 70 -18.13 2.61 -21.08
N LYS A 71 -18.52 3.71 -20.41
CA LYS A 71 -17.93 5.05 -20.54
C LYS A 71 -16.57 5.16 -19.85
N ILE A 72 -16.38 4.43 -18.74
CA ILE A 72 -15.11 4.32 -18.02
C ILE A 72 -14.64 2.85 -18.12
N LYS A 73 -13.42 2.66 -18.59
CA LYS A 73 -12.83 1.31 -18.75
C LYS A 73 -11.78 1.00 -17.67
N ARG A 74 -11.21 2.03 -17.06
CA ARG A 74 -10.19 1.94 -16.03
C ARG A 74 -10.54 2.91 -14.94
N LEU A 75 -10.89 2.40 -13.78
CA LEU A 75 -11.32 3.20 -12.64
C LEU A 75 -10.46 2.88 -11.43
N ILE A 76 -9.92 3.91 -10.78
CA ILE A 76 -9.26 3.82 -9.48
C ILE A 76 -10.10 4.58 -8.46
N ILE A 77 -10.40 3.92 -7.34
CA ILE A 77 -11.01 4.54 -6.16
C ILE A 77 -10.08 4.34 -4.98
N ASN A 78 -9.50 5.42 -4.48
CA ASN A 78 -8.74 5.41 -3.24
C ASN A 78 -9.61 5.97 -2.10
N MET A 79 -9.74 5.22 -1.01
CA MET A 79 -10.66 5.55 0.07
C MET A 79 -10.17 4.99 1.41
N PRO A 80 -10.41 5.69 2.54
CA PRO A 80 -9.98 5.23 3.86
C PRO A 80 -10.60 3.90 4.27
N PRO A 81 -10.03 3.21 5.24
CA PRO A 81 -10.66 2.04 5.85
C PRO A 81 -12.06 2.38 6.41
N ARG A 82 -12.98 1.41 6.35
CA ARG A 82 -14.36 1.54 6.91
C ARG A 82 -15.24 2.63 6.32
N HIS A 83 -14.97 3.07 5.08
CA HIS A 83 -15.80 4.01 4.32
C HIS A 83 -16.55 3.33 3.15
N THR A 84 -16.90 2.05 3.28
CA THR A 84 -17.73 1.25 2.34
C THR A 84 -17.14 0.97 0.96
N LYS A 85 -15.83 1.20 0.76
CA LYS A 85 -15.20 1.01 -0.56
C LYS A 85 -15.46 -0.38 -1.17
N SER A 86 -15.25 -1.43 -0.37
CA SER A 86 -15.41 -2.82 -0.81
C SER A 86 -16.87 -3.25 -0.93
N GLU A 87 -17.76 -2.72 -0.08
CA GLU A 87 -19.19 -2.97 -0.18
C GLU A 87 -19.76 -2.51 -1.52
N PHE A 88 -19.33 -1.35 -2.00
CA PHE A 88 -19.76 -0.83 -3.29
C PHE A 88 -19.12 -1.60 -4.44
N ALA A 89 -17.79 -1.67 -4.52
CA ALA A 89 -17.09 -2.25 -5.67
C ALA A 89 -17.16 -3.77 -5.74
N SER A 90 -16.99 -4.46 -4.59
CA SER A 90 -16.75 -5.91 -4.57
C SER A 90 -17.98 -6.74 -4.18
N TYR A 91 -19.02 -6.08 -3.68
CA TYR A 91 -20.26 -6.77 -3.29
C TYR A 91 -21.46 -6.29 -4.11
N LEU A 92 -21.85 -5.01 -4.00
CA LEU A 92 -23.11 -4.53 -4.59
C LEU A 92 -23.00 -4.33 -6.10
N PHE A 93 -21.89 -3.75 -6.58
CA PHE A 93 -21.70 -3.45 -7.99
C PHE A 93 -21.68 -4.69 -8.90
N PRO A 94 -20.92 -5.77 -8.62
CA PRO A 94 -20.96 -6.95 -9.47
C PRO A 94 -22.33 -7.61 -9.48
N ALA A 95 -23.07 -7.61 -8.36
CA ALA A 95 -24.45 -8.10 -8.32
C ALA A 95 -25.35 -7.28 -9.26
N TRP A 96 -25.33 -5.95 -9.13
CA TRP A 96 -26.13 -5.06 -9.96
C TRP A 96 -25.77 -5.16 -11.45
N LEU A 97 -24.47 -5.21 -11.78
CA LEU A 97 -24.01 -5.33 -13.15
C LEU A 97 -24.47 -6.66 -13.80
N MET A 98 -24.39 -7.77 -13.07
CA MET A 98 -24.84 -9.07 -13.55
C MET A 98 -26.37 -9.13 -13.70
N GLY A 99 -27.12 -8.38 -12.87
CA GLY A 99 -28.57 -8.23 -13.04
C GLY A 99 -28.93 -7.57 -14.35
N ARG A 100 -28.19 -6.51 -14.72
CA ARG A 100 -28.37 -5.80 -15.99
C ARG A 100 -27.86 -6.56 -17.19
N ASN A 101 -26.72 -7.25 -17.03
CA ASN A 101 -26.06 -8.00 -18.08
C ASN A 101 -25.76 -9.43 -17.58
N PRO A 102 -26.73 -10.36 -17.69
CA PRO A 102 -26.67 -11.67 -17.05
C PRO A 102 -25.56 -12.61 -17.49
N ASN A 103 -24.91 -12.33 -18.62
CA ASN A 103 -23.78 -13.09 -19.19
C ASN A 103 -22.41 -12.51 -18.82
N THR A 104 -22.36 -11.49 -17.96
CA THR A 104 -21.12 -10.83 -17.55
C THR A 104 -20.19 -11.79 -16.81
N LYS A 105 -18.91 -11.77 -17.16
CA LYS A 105 -17.85 -12.53 -16.50
C LYS A 105 -17.05 -11.59 -15.60
N VAL A 106 -17.04 -11.90 -14.31
CA VAL A 106 -16.39 -11.10 -13.26
C VAL A 106 -15.22 -11.87 -12.67
N ILE A 107 -14.04 -11.22 -12.61
CA ILE A 107 -12.92 -11.64 -11.78
C ILE A 107 -12.85 -10.68 -10.59
N GLN A 108 -12.90 -11.24 -9.39
CA GLN A 108 -12.74 -10.53 -8.12
C GLN A 108 -11.42 -10.92 -7.48
N ALA A 109 -10.53 -9.96 -7.28
CA ALA A 109 -9.23 -10.17 -6.66
C ALA A 109 -9.09 -9.35 -5.37
N THR A 110 -8.46 -9.93 -4.36
CA THR A 110 -8.07 -9.27 -3.11
C THR A 110 -6.70 -9.78 -2.67
N HIS A 111 -6.07 -9.18 -1.64
CA HIS A 111 -4.76 -9.65 -1.14
C HIS A 111 -4.78 -11.13 -0.71
N THR A 112 -5.92 -11.69 -0.23
CA THR A 112 -6.05 -13.12 0.06
C THR A 112 -7.19 -13.77 -0.72
N ALA A 113 -7.03 -15.04 -1.08
CA ALA A 113 -8.09 -15.81 -1.71
C ALA A 113 -9.33 -15.99 -0.80
N GLU A 114 -9.13 -16.07 0.51
CA GLU A 114 -10.22 -16.21 1.48
C GLU A 114 -11.15 -14.99 1.47
N LEU A 115 -10.59 -13.79 1.45
CA LEU A 115 -11.36 -12.55 1.39
C LEU A 115 -12.12 -12.43 0.06
N ALA A 116 -11.47 -12.77 -1.07
CA ALA A 116 -12.13 -12.79 -2.38
C ALA A 116 -13.30 -13.78 -2.43
N VAL A 117 -13.13 -14.97 -1.87
CA VAL A 117 -14.20 -15.98 -1.74
C VAL A 117 -15.31 -15.48 -0.83
N GLY A 118 -14.99 -14.72 0.21
CA GLY A 118 -15.96 -14.05 1.08
C GLY A 118 -16.88 -13.11 0.30
N PHE A 119 -16.32 -12.27 -0.56
CA PHE A 119 -17.12 -11.43 -1.47
C PHE A 119 -17.93 -12.26 -2.46
N GLY A 120 -17.34 -13.27 -3.07
CA GLY A 120 -18.07 -14.18 -3.97
C GLY A 120 -19.29 -14.81 -3.31
N ARG A 121 -19.20 -15.17 -2.03
CA ARG A 121 -20.33 -15.67 -1.23
C ARG A 121 -21.39 -14.59 -1.01
N LYS A 122 -20.98 -13.35 -0.65
CA LYS A 122 -21.92 -12.24 -0.45
C LYS A 122 -22.70 -11.94 -1.74
N VAL A 123 -22.00 -11.78 -2.88
CA VAL A 123 -22.62 -11.54 -4.19
C VAL A 123 -23.61 -12.65 -4.55
N LYS A 124 -23.18 -13.90 -4.40
CA LYS A 124 -24.03 -15.09 -4.66
C LYS A 124 -25.30 -15.09 -3.81
N ASN A 125 -25.16 -14.83 -2.51
CA ASN A 125 -26.30 -14.80 -1.59
C ASN A 125 -27.27 -13.66 -1.91
N LEU A 126 -26.75 -12.49 -2.34
CA LEU A 126 -27.60 -11.38 -2.77
C LEU A 126 -28.40 -11.76 -4.01
N ILE A 127 -27.77 -12.33 -5.04
CA ILE A 127 -28.43 -12.79 -6.26
C ILE A 127 -29.53 -13.83 -5.94
N ASP A 128 -29.32 -14.65 -4.93
CA ASP A 128 -30.29 -15.68 -4.52
C ASP A 128 -31.39 -15.15 -3.57
N SER A 129 -31.35 -13.91 -3.12
CA SER A 129 -32.33 -13.29 -2.24
C SER A 129 -33.62 -12.92 -2.96
N GLU A 130 -34.76 -12.87 -2.23
CA GLU A 130 -36.05 -12.45 -2.77
C GLU A 130 -36.02 -11.02 -3.30
N ILE A 131 -35.48 -10.09 -2.52
CA ILE A 131 -35.39 -8.67 -2.90
C ILE A 131 -34.62 -8.48 -4.22
N TYR A 132 -33.59 -9.25 -4.46
CA TYR A 132 -32.83 -9.17 -5.71
C TYR A 132 -33.62 -9.78 -6.88
N ARG A 133 -34.30 -10.90 -6.68
CA ARG A 133 -35.13 -11.54 -7.72
C ARG A 133 -36.30 -10.68 -8.12
N ASP A 134 -36.84 -9.89 -7.18
CA ASP A 134 -37.89 -8.91 -7.50
C ASP A 134 -37.35 -7.80 -8.42
N ILE A 135 -36.09 -7.35 -8.22
CA ILE A 135 -35.46 -6.33 -9.05
C ILE A 135 -35.04 -6.93 -10.40
N PHE A 136 -34.40 -8.12 -10.41
CA PHE A 136 -33.86 -8.78 -11.60
C PHE A 136 -34.45 -10.19 -11.79
N PRO A 137 -35.70 -10.32 -12.17
CA PRO A 137 -36.38 -11.62 -12.26
C PRO A 137 -35.79 -12.58 -13.29
N ASP A 138 -35.09 -12.07 -14.30
CA ASP A 138 -34.51 -12.87 -15.38
C ASP A 138 -33.16 -13.49 -15.02
N LEU A 139 -32.55 -13.11 -13.90
CA LEU A 139 -31.28 -13.64 -13.43
C LEU A 139 -31.49 -14.65 -12.31
N ALA A 140 -30.91 -15.83 -12.46
CA ALA A 140 -30.79 -16.84 -11.42
C ALA A 140 -29.38 -17.45 -11.41
N LEU A 141 -29.02 -18.09 -10.31
CA LEU A 141 -27.82 -18.91 -10.25
C LEU A 141 -28.00 -20.18 -11.10
N ALA A 142 -26.92 -20.68 -11.68
CA ALA A 142 -26.93 -21.99 -12.34
C ALA A 142 -27.16 -23.08 -11.29
N SER A 143 -27.81 -24.19 -11.70
CA SER A 143 -28.18 -25.27 -10.80
C SER A 143 -27.01 -25.97 -10.12
N ASP A 144 -25.81 -25.87 -10.68
CA ASP A 144 -24.55 -26.42 -10.17
C ASP A 144 -23.68 -25.40 -9.42
N ALA A 145 -24.18 -24.19 -9.20
CA ALA A 145 -23.46 -23.08 -8.55
C ALA A 145 -23.27 -23.31 -7.02
N LYS A 146 -22.52 -24.38 -6.64
CA LYS A 146 -22.33 -24.75 -5.22
C LYS A 146 -21.19 -24.00 -4.53
N ALA A 147 -20.09 -23.74 -5.22
CA ALA A 147 -18.91 -23.10 -4.64
C ALA A 147 -19.13 -21.60 -4.37
N SER A 148 -18.48 -21.05 -3.34
CA SER A 148 -18.59 -19.62 -3.00
C SER A 148 -17.65 -18.73 -3.82
N GLY A 149 -16.48 -19.24 -4.18
CA GLY A 149 -15.48 -18.47 -4.93
C GLY A 149 -15.54 -18.64 -6.45
N ARG A 150 -16.37 -19.59 -6.93
CA ARG A 150 -16.56 -19.83 -8.37
C ARG A 150 -17.96 -20.35 -8.63
N TRP A 151 -18.71 -19.57 -9.36
CA TRP A 151 -20.09 -19.92 -9.70
C TRP A 151 -20.52 -19.25 -11.00
N SER A 152 -21.63 -19.69 -11.57
CA SER A 152 -22.17 -19.22 -12.82
C SER A 152 -23.63 -18.82 -12.66
N THR A 153 -24.11 -17.96 -13.56
CA THR A 153 -25.53 -17.62 -13.71
C THR A 153 -26.21 -18.57 -14.67
N SER A 154 -27.54 -18.62 -14.62
CA SER A 154 -28.37 -19.37 -15.57
C SER A 154 -28.24 -18.88 -17.03
N LYS A 155 -27.68 -17.71 -17.23
CA LYS A 155 -27.49 -17.06 -18.56
C LYS A 155 -26.04 -17.08 -19.06
N GLY A 156 -25.14 -17.83 -18.38
CA GLY A 156 -23.74 -17.99 -18.80
C GLY A 156 -22.77 -16.94 -18.27
N GLY A 157 -23.21 -16.07 -17.36
CA GLY A 157 -22.29 -15.21 -16.59
C GLY A 157 -21.46 -16.05 -15.64
N GLU A 158 -20.27 -15.57 -15.31
CA GLU A 158 -19.34 -16.26 -14.42
C GLU A 158 -18.78 -15.29 -13.34
N TYR A 159 -18.60 -15.81 -12.14
CA TYR A 159 -17.88 -15.11 -11.08
C TYR A 159 -16.69 -15.96 -10.62
N TYR A 160 -15.53 -15.36 -10.54
CA TYR A 160 -14.30 -16.02 -10.12
C TYR A 160 -13.53 -15.17 -9.11
N ALA A 161 -13.39 -15.72 -7.90
CA ALA A 161 -12.63 -15.09 -6.81
C ALA A 161 -11.19 -15.62 -6.76
N VAL A 162 -10.22 -14.71 -6.56
CA VAL A 162 -8.80 -15.06 -6.53
C VAL A 162 -8.05 -14.16 -5.55
N GLY A 163 -7.00 -14.67 -4.93
CA GLY A 163 -6.03 -13.85 -4.20
C GLY A 163 -4.96 -13.31 -5.14
N VAL A 164 -4.28 -12.22 -4.74
CA VAL A 164 -3.08 -11.74 -5.42
C VAL A 164 -2.05 -12.87 -5.55
N GLY A 165 -1.36 -12.95 -6.67
CA GLY A 165 -0.46 -14.06 -6.99
C GLY A 165 -1.17 -15.34 -7.49
N GLY A 166 -2.51 -15.43 -7.37
CA GLY A 166 -3.28 -16.58 -7.80
C GLY A 166 -3.38 -16.71 -9.32
N ALA A 167 -3.52 -17.96 -9.80
CA ALA A 167 -3.55 -18.27 -11.22
C ALA A 167 -4.88 -17.85 -11.89
N LEU A 168 -4.76 -17.09 -12.98
CA LEU A 168 -5.88 -16.63 -13.81
C LEU A 168 -5.88 -17.25 -15.22
N ALA A 169 -4.99 -18.20 -15.47
CA ALA A 169 -4.88 -18.83 -16.80
C ALA A 169 -6.21 -19.47 -17.24
N GLY A 170 -6.57 -19.29 -18.52
CA GLY A 170 -7.79 -19.82 -19.08
C GLY A 170 -9.09 -19.10 -18.68
N ARG A 171 -9.01 -17.94 -17.99
CA ARG A 171 -10.15 -17.11 -17.61
C ARG A 171 -10.25 -15.88 -18.50
N GLY A 172 -11.47 -15.50 -18.91
CA GLY A 172 -11.76 -14.21 -19.51
C GLY A 172 -12.66 -13.41 -18.61
N ALA A 173 -12.56 -12.08 -18.63
CA ALA A 173 -13.40 -11.19 -17.84
C ALA A 173 -13.89 -9.99 -18.63
N ASP A 174 -15.15 -9.64 -18.44
CA ASP A 174 -15.75 -8.37 -18.86
C ASP A 174 -15.50 -7.30 -17.79
N LEU A 175 -15.41 -7.71 -16.53
CA LEU A 175 -15.08 -6.88 -15.38
C LEU A 175 -14.05 -7.57 -14.50
N CYS A 176 -12.95 -6.87 -14.22
CA CYS A 176 -11.99 -7.26 -13.19
C CYS A 176 -12.02 -6.23 -12.05
N ILE A 177 -12.26 -6.69 -10.83
CA ILE A 177 -12.23 -5.87 -9.62
C ILE A 177 -11.02 -6.30 -8.81
N ILE A 178 -10.17 -5.34 -8.45
CA ILE A 178 -9.00 -5.52 -7.58
C ILE A 178 -9.23 -4.68 -6.34
N ASP A 179 -9.52 -5.34 -5.23
CA ASP A 179 -9.91 -4.71 -3.97
C ASP A 179 -8.86 -4.98 -2.89
N ASP A 180 -8.27 -3.91 -2.37
CA ASP A 180 -7.19 -3.92 -1.37
C ASP A 180 -6.15 -5.03 -1.67
N PRO A 181 -5.40 -4.91 -2.80
CA PRO A 181 -4.45 -5.94 -3.22
C PRO A 181 -3.18 -6.01 -2.35
N VAL A 182 -2.97 -5.01 -1.50
CA VAL A 182 -1.80 -4.85 -0.62
C VAL A 182 -2.21 -5.16 0.80
N SER A 183 -1.53 -6.10 1.45
CA SER A 183 -1.66 -6.32 2.90
C SER A 183 -0.78 -5.33 3.68
N GLU A 184 -1.01 -5.22 4.99
CA GLU A 184 -0.17 -4.39 5.86
C GLU A 184 1.30 -4.83 5.84
N GLN A 185 1.57 -6.13 5.72
CA GLN A 185 2.93 -6.66 5.62
C GLN A 185 3.56 -6.39 4.25
N ASP A 186 2.78 -6.56 3.16
CA ASP A 186 3.28 -6.29 1.80
C ASP A 186 3.63 -4.81 1.61
N ALA A 187 2.89 -3.90 2.27
CA ALA A 187 3.13 -2.46 2.20
C ALA A 187 4.54 -2.04 2.68
N LEU A 188 5.16 -2.86 3.52
CA LEU A 188 6.50 -2.65 4.07
C LEU A 188 7.61 -3.21 3.16
N SER A 189 7.26 -3.94 2.11
CA SER A 189 8.21 -4.60 1.23
C SER A 189 8.14 -4.06 -0.21
N PRO A 190 9.14 -3.31 -0.68
CA PRO A 190 9.22 -2.87 -2.07
C PRO A 190 9.07 -4.03 -3.07
N THR A 191 9.71 -5.16 -2.79
CA THR A 191 9.62 -6.37 -3.63
C THR A 191 8.19 -6.93 -3.66
N ALA A 192 7.46 -6.92 -2.55
CA ALA A 192 6.07 -7.38 -2.53
C ALA A 192 5.19 -6.45 -3.36
N LEU A 193 5.38 -5.13 -3.27
CA LEU A 193 4.66 -4.15 -4.08
C LEU A 193 4.95 -4.31 -5.58
N ASP A 194 6.21 -4.58 -5.95
CA ASP A 194 6.60 -4.86 -7.34
C ASP A 194 5.99 -6.18 -7.84
N ASN A 195 5.95 -7.22 -7.03
CA ASN A 195 5.31 -8.50 -7.36
C ASN A 195 3.79 -8.35 -7.56
N ILE A 196 3.12 -7.49 -6.79
CA ILE A 196 1.68 -7.18 -6.97
C ILE A 196 1.47 -6.51 -8.34
N TYR A 197 2.33 -5.57 -8.71
CA TYR A 197 2.24 -4.93 -10.03
C TYR A 197 2.55 -5.91 -11.17
N GLU A 198 3.55 -6.77 -11.03
CA GLU A 198 3.85 -7.82 -12.02
C GLU A 198 2.68 -8.79 -12.18
N TRP A 199 2.09 -9.24 -11.07
CA TRP A 199 0.87 -10.06 -11.11
C TRP A 199 -0.29 -9.34 -11.80
N TYR A 200 -0.49 -8.03 -11.55
CA TYR A 200 -1.51 -7.25 -12.22
C TYR A 200 -1.31 -7.24 -13.74
N THR A 201 -0.08 -7.01 -14.19
CA THR A 201 0.22 -6.92 -15.63
C THR A 201 0.17 -8.27 -16.34
N SER A 202 0.64 -9.34 -15.71
CA SER A 202 0.67 -10.70 -16.28
C SER A 202 -0.66 -11.45 -16.16
N GLY A 203 -1.45 -11.14 -15.15
CA GLY A 203 -2.73 -11.77 -14.83
C GLY A 203 -3.94 -10.91 -15.22
N PRO A 204 -4.48 -10.11 -14.30
CA PRO A 204 -5.75 -9.37 -14.48
C PRO A 204 -5.83 -8.59 -15.78
N ARG A 205 -4.80 -7.82 -16.11
CA ARG A 205 -4.78 -6.98 -17.31
C ARG A 205 -4.91 -7.78 -18.61
N GLN A 206 -4.29 -8.97 -18.65
CA GLN A 206 -4.31 -9.85 -19.83
C GLN A 206 -5.58 -10.74 -19.92
N ARG A 207 -6.42 -10.75 -18.88
CA ARG A 207 -7.65 -11.55 -18.86
C ARG A 207 -8.86 -10.79 -19.35
N LEU A 208 -8.76 -9.49 -19.58
CA LEU A 208 -9.87 -8.72 -20.12
C LEU A 208 -10.24 -9.14 -21.52
N GLN A 209 -11.53 -9.29 -21.73
CA GLN A 209 -12.09 -9.38 -23.06
C GLN A 209 -12.11 -8.00 -23.76
N PRO A 210 -12.23 -7.95 -25.08
CA PRO A 210 -12.38 -6.67 -25.79
C PRO A 210 -13.53 -5.84 -25.20
N GLY A 211 -13.25 -4.60 -24.82
CA GLY A 211 -14.21 -3.73 -24.16
C GLY A 211 -14.35 -3.92 -22.64
N GLY A 212 -13.67 -4.87 -22.05
CA GLY A 212 -13.70 -5.13 -20.60
C GLY A 212 -13.10 -4.01 -19.76
N SER A 213 -13.53 -3.94 -18.49
CA SER A 213 -13.18 -2.89 -17.56
C SER A 213 -12.38 -3.42 -16.37
N ILE A 214 -11.50 -2.59 -15.81
CA ILE A 214 -10.84 -2.85 -14.52
C ILE A 214 -11.22 -1.76 -13.54
N ILE A 215 -11.57 -2.17 -12.32
CA ILE A 215 -11.73 -1.32 -11.14
C ILE A 215 -10.65 -1.70 -10.15
N ILE A 216 -9.82 -0.74 -9.76
CA ILE A 216 -8.93 -0.85 -8.60
C ILE A 216 -9.56 -0.03 -7.48
N VAL A 217 -9.88 -0.69 -6.37
CA VAL A 217 -10.37 -0.01 -5.19
C VAL A 217 -9.47 -0.37 -4.03
N MET A 218 -8.84 0.62 -3.40
CA MET A 218 -7.89 0.34 -2.34
C MET A 218 -7.69 1.54 -1.40
N THR A 219 -7.18 1.26 -0.23
CA THR A 219 -6.53 2.24 0.62
C THR A 219 -5.10 2.44 0.11
N ARG A 220 -4.63 3.69 0.08
CA ARG A 220 -3.24 3.97 -0.27
C ARG A 220 -2.30 3.53 0.86
N TRP A 221 -1.16 2.98 0.49
CA TRP A 221 -0.16 2.50 1.44
C TRP A 221 1.21 3.14 1.22
N SER A 222 1.59 3.33 -0.03
CA SER A 222 2.94 3.72 -0.42
C SER A 222 2.92 4.47 -1.75
N ILE A 223 3.95 5.28 -1.99
CA ILE A 223 4.24 5.86 -3.32
C ILE A 223 4.59 4.80 -4.39
N ARG A 224 4.75 3.52 -3.98
CA ARG A 224 5.05 2.37 -4.85
C ARG A 224 3.90 1.35 -4.92
N ASP A 225 2.75 1.64 -4.31
CA ASP A 225 1.59 0.75 -4.37
C ASP A 225 1.01 0.61 -5.80
N LEU A 226 0.04 -0.28 -5.97
CA LEU A 226 -0.53 -0.55 -7.30
C LEU A 226 -1.09 0.71 -7.96
N THR A 227 -1.78 1.58 -7.20
CA THR A 227 -2.27 2.87 -7.74
C THR A 227 -1.11 3.71 -8.29
N ALA A 228 -0.04 3.89 -7.51
CA ALA A 228 1.11 4.67 -7.93
C ALA A 228 1.77 4.09 -9.21
N LYS A 229 1.98 2.76 -9.26
CA LYS A 229 2.61 2.09 -10.39
C LYS A 229 1.81 2.23 -11.69
N VAL A 230 0.49 2.06 -11.64
CA VAL A 230 -0.33 2.19 -12.86
C VAL A 230 -0.42 3.63 -13.33
N LEU A 231 -0.44 4.62 -12.41
CA LEU A 231 -0.43 6.04 -12.76
C LEU A 231 0.93 6.51 -13.28
N GLN A 232 2.03 5.98 -12.73
CA GLN A 232 3.36 6.21 -13.29
C GLN A 232 3.42 5.73 -14.73
N LYS A 233 2.94 4.51 -15.03
CA LYS A 233 2.91 3.99 -16.41
C LYS A 233 1.98 4.79 -17.33
N GLN A 234 0.88 5.31 -16.82
CA GLN A 234 0.04 6.24 -17.57
C GLN A 234 0.80 7.51 -17.95
N ALA A 235 1.58 8.09 -17.02
CA ALA A 235 2.36 9.31 -17.26
C ALA A 235 3.51 9.10 -18.27
N GLU A 236 4.10 7.91 -18.34
CA GLU A 236 5.13 7.54 -19.33
C GLU A 236 4.57 7.48 -20.77
N GLY A 237 3.25 7.41 -20.94
CA GLY A 237 2.55 7.40 -22.21
C GLY A 237 2.34 5.99 -22.80
N GLY A 238 1.29 5.85 -23.60
CA GLY A 238 0.96 4.58 -24.29
C GLY A 238 0.29 3.51 -23.42
N ALA A 239 0.17 3.70 -22.11
CA ALA A 239 -0.52 2.79 -21.20
C ALA A 239 -2.02 3.11 -21.07
N ASP A 240 -2.74 2.24 -20.33
CA ASP A 240 -4.15 2.47 -19.98
C ASP A 240 -4.34 3.85 -19.31
N GLN A 241 -5.40 4.56 -19.68
CA GLN A 241 -5.78 5.83 -19.05
C GLN A 241 -6.81 5.57 -17.95
N TRP A 242 -6.53 6.04 -16.75
CA TRP A 242 -7.33 5.81 -15.56
C TRP A 242 -8.13 7.04 -15.15
N ASP A 243 -9.41 6.82 -14.89
CA ASP A 243 -10.24 7.76 -14.14
C ASP A 243 -9.97 7.51 -12.65
N VAL A 244 -9.50 8.53 -11.93
CA VAL A 244 -9.05 8.40 -10.54
C VAL A 244 -9.95 9.24 -9.65
N VAL A 245 -10.41 8.64 -8.54
CA VAL A 245 -11.14 9.33 -7.49
C VAL A 245 -10.47 9.02 -6.15
N GLU A 246 -10.06 10.06 -5.47
CA GLU A 246 -9.44 9.98 -4.15
C GLU A 246 -10.35 10.63 -3.12
N PHE A 247 -10.66 9.87 -2.08
CA PHE A 247 -11.51 10.32 -0.97
C PHE A 247 -10.68 10.34 0.32
N PRO A 248 -10.17 11.49 0.76
CA PRO A 248 -9.55 11.61 2.07
C PRO A 248 -10.62 11.56 3.16
N ALA A 249 -10.33 10.97 4.33
CA ALA A 249 -11.26 10.96 5.47
C ALA A 249 -11.60 12.36 5.98
N ILE A 250 -10.64 13.28 5.86
CA ILE A 250 -10.78 14.71 6.13
C ILE A 250 -10.15 15.43 4.95
N PHE A 251 -10.89 16.34 4.34
CA PHE A 251 -10.39 17.13 3.20
C PHE A 251 -9.37 18.17 3.70
N PRO A 252 -8.10 18.15 3.21
CA PRO A 252 -7.07 19.06 3.69
C PRO A 252 -7.42 20.54 3.51
N ASP A 253 -8.09 20.89 2.41
CA ASP A 253 -8.39 22.28 2.05
C ASP A 253 -9.52 22.89 2.85
N SER A 254 -10.52 22.08 3.27
CA SER A 254 -11.74 22.55 3.92
C SER A 254 -11.92 22.06 5.35
N ASP A 255 -11.07 21.13 5.79
CA ASP A 255 -11.15 20.45 7.09
C ASP A 255 -12.47 19.70 7.33
N ASN A 256 -13.24 19.46 6.27
CA ASN A 256 -14.52 18.75 6.33
C ASN A 256 -14.29 17.24 6.39
N VAL A 257 -15.09 16.54 7.18
CA VAL A 257 -15.13 15.08 7.23
C VAL A 257 -15.80 14.54 5.97
N LEU A 258 -15.24 13.47 5.38
CA LEU A 258 -15.78 12.83 4.17
C LEU A 258 -17.20 12.30 4.35
N TRP A 259 -17.47 11.71 5.53
CA TRP A 259 -18.74 11.06 5.84
C TRP A 259 -19.24 11.46 7.25
N PRO A 260 -19.68 12.73 7.43
CA PRO A 260 -20.06 13.25 8.74
C PRO A 260 -21.33 12.61 9.31
N GLU A 261 -22.15 11.98 8.47
CA GLU A 261 -23.36 11.25 8.89
C GLU A 261 -23.02 9.97 9.67
N TYR A 262 -21.80 9.44 9.50
CA TYR A 262 -21.32 8.19 10.11
C TYR A 262 -20.12 8.41 11.03
N TRP A 263 -19.06 9.08 10.55
CA TRP A 263 -17.85 9.37 11.29
C TRP A 263 -17.91 10.75 11.95
N LYS A 264 -17.73 10.79 13.28
CA LYS A 264 -17.55 12.06 13.97
C LYS A 264 -16.12 12.54 13.88
N ARG A 265 -15.93 13.85 13.88
CA ARG A 265 -14.59 14.44 13.80
C ARG A 265 -13.68 13.96 14.94
N GLU A 266 -14.19 13.91 16.16
CA GLU A 266 -13.48 13.49 17.36
C GLU A 266 -12.99 12.03 17.26
N GLU A 267 -13.76 11.15 16.60
CA GLU A 267 -13.39 9.76 16.38
C GLU A 267 -12.22 9.67 15.40
N LEU A 268 -12.23 10.44 14.32
CA LEU A 268 -11.12 10.50 13.36
C LEU A 268 -9.87 11.14 13.97
N ASP A 269 -10.01 12.17 14.79
CA ASP A 269 -8.89 12.78 15.52
C ASP A 269 -8.27 11.81 16.52
N ALA A 270 -9.08 10.98 17.19
CA ALA A 270 -8.60 9.91 18.07
C ALA A 270 -7.82 8.83 17.29
N VAL A 271 -8.30 8.43 16.11
CA VAL A 271 -7.56 7.53 15.22
C VAL A 271 -6.24 8.16 14.81
N LYS A 272 -6.26 9.42 14.36
CA LYS A 272 -5.05 10.17 13.95
C LYS A 272 -3.99 10.20 15.06
N ALA A 273 -4.41 10.41 16.30
CA ALA A 273 -3.51 10.44 17.45
C ALA A 273 -2.95 9.06 17.83
N SER A 274 -3.61 7.96 17.41
CA SER A 274 -3.24 6.58 17.77
C SER A 274 -2.34 5.87 16.75
N ILE A 275 -2.15 6.44 15.55
CA ILE A 275 -1.36 5.83 14.49
C ILE A 275 -0.24 6.77 14.04
N PRO A 276 0.87 6.25 13.46
CA PRO A 276 1.92 7.07 12.90
C PRO A 276 1.39 8.05 11.84
N VAL A 277 1.99 9.24 11.77
CA VAL A 277 1.61 10.30 10.81
C VAL A 277 1.66 9.79 9.37
N SER A 278 2.66 8.99 9.01
CA SER A 278 2.78 8.36 7.70
C SER A 278 1.59 7.46 7.35
N LYS A 279 1.11 6.65 8.31
CA LYS A 279 -0.09 5.81 8.14
C LYS A 279 -1.36 6.66 8.01
N TRP A 280 -1.46 7.75 8.77
CA TRP A 280 -2.57 8.67 8.65
C TRP A 280 -2.61 9.31 7.25
N ASN A 281 -1.48 9.84 6.80
CA ASN A 281 -1.41 10.50 5.50
C ASN A 281 -1.68 9.54 4.34
N SER A 282 -1.08 8.36 4.36
CA SER A 282 -1.29 7.37 3.30
C SER A 282 -2.72 6.81 3.32
N GLN A 283 -3.17 6.28 4.47
CA GLN A 283 -4.40 5.50 4.52
C GLN A 283 -5.67 6.33 4.70
N TYR A 284 -5.57 7.45 5.43
CA TYR A 284 -6.74 8.29 5.71
C TYR A 284 -6.80 9.52 4.81
N LEU A 285 -5.69 10.09 4.41
CA LEU A 285 -5.66 11.20 3.46
C LEU A 285 -5.41 10.77 2.00
N GLN A 286 -5.14 9.50 1.75
CA GLN A 286 -4.81 8.92 0.43
C GLN A 286 -3.58 9.57 -0.22
N ASN A 287 -2.71 10.16 0.58
CA ASN A 287 -1.51 10.88 0.14
C ASN A 287 -0.24 10.27 0.77
N PRO A 288 0.24 9.12 0.29
CA PRO A 288 1.51 8.58 0.75
C PRO A 288 2.67 9.46 0.27
N THR A 289 3.52 9.89 1.20
CA THR A 289 4.71 10.69 0.91
C THR A 289 5.97 9.87 1.16
N ALA A 290 7.04 10.15 0.42
CA ALA A 290 8.31 9.45 0.58
C ALA A 290 8.99 9.81 1.92
N GLU A 291 8.88 11.07 2.35
CA GLU A 291 9.55 11.58 3.55
C GLU A 291 8.82 11.24 4.85
N GLU A 292 7.49 11.18 4.83
CA GLU A 292 6.68 10.92 6.03
C GLU A 292 6.62 9.44 6.44
N GLY A 293 7.14 8.54 5.60
CA GLY A 293 7.33 7.11 5.90
C GLY A 293 8.74 6.78 6.35
N ALA A 294 9.66 7.73 6.36
CA ALA A 294 11.03 7.51 6.78
C ALA A 294 11.10 7.10 8.25
N ILE A 295 11.73 5.96 8.51
CA ILE A 295 11.99 5.49 9.87
C ILE A 295 13.02 6.40 10.53
N ILE A 296 14.00 6.84 9.76
CA ILE A 296 15.02 7.82 10.17
C ILE A 296 14.82 9.08 9.34
N LYS A 297 14.43 10.15 10.00
CA LYS A 297 14.14 11.42 9.34
C LYS A 297 15.42 12.21 9.07
N ARG A 298 15.46 12.95 7.95
CA ARG A 298 16.56 13.83 7.58
C ARG A 298 16.87 14.87 8.68
N GLU A 299 15.88 15.41 9.32
CA GLU A 299 15.98 16.41 10.38
C GLU A 299 16.61 15.91 11.70
N TRP A 300 16.76 14.59 11.87
CA TRP A 300 17.39 14.00 13.05
C TRP A 300 18.91 13.92 12.96
N TRP A 301 19.47 14.24 11.78
CA TRP A 301 20.91 14.28 11.57
C TRP A 301 21.46 15.64 11.91
N ASN A 302 22.37 15.72 12.87
CA ASN A 302 23.13 16.93 13.15
C ASN A 302 24.21 17.13 12.07
N VAL A 303 24.51 18.37 11.77
CA VAL A 303 25.49 18.72 10.74
C VAL A 303 26.80 19.18 11.40
N TRP A 304 27.90 18.59 10.98
CA TRP A 304 29.26 18.97 11.33
C TRP A 304 29.83 19.89 10.24
N ASP A 305 29.88 21.19 10.53
CA ASP A 305 30.30 22.21 9.54
C ASP A 305 31.79 22.49 9.53
N SER A 306 32.61 21.76 10.32
CA SER A 306 34.06 21.92 10.30
C SER A 306 34.68 21.32 9.04
N GLY A 307 35.68 21.96 8.48
CA GLY A 307 36.39 21.45 7.28
C GLY A 307 37.22 20.19 7.49
N SER A 308 37.33 19.71 8.73
CA SER A 308 37.99 18.44 9.09
C SER A 308 37.09 17.63 10.06
N PRO A 309 37.12 16.28 10.01
CA PRO A 309 36.40 15.48 10.97
C PRO A 309 36.89 15.73 12.41
N PRO A 310 36.06 15.53 13.44
CA PRO A 310 36.49 15.64 14.83
C PRO A 310 37.46 14.52 15.20
N ALA A 311 38.22 14.72 16.27
CA ALA A 311 39.00 13.64 16.87
C ALA A 311 38.05 12.60 17.47
N CYS A 312 38.16 11.35 17.03
CA CYS A 312 37.30 10.25 17.47
C CYS A 312 38.05 9.39 18.49
N SER A 313 37.32 8.98 19.54
CA SER A 313 37.82 8.06 20.57
C SER A 313 37.76 6.60 20.11
N TYR A 314 36.90 6.28 19.14
CA TYR A 314 36.70 4.95 18.57
C TYR A 314 36.17 5.04 17.15
N ILE A 315 36.67 4.21 16.25
CA ILE A 315 36.26 4.19 14.83
C ILE A 315 35.78 2.80 14.45
N ILE A 316 34.61 2.74 13.80
CA ILE A 316 33.97 1.50 13.33
C ILE A 316 33.75 1.58 11.83
N GLN A 317 34.17 0.55 11.11
CA GLN A 317 33.77 0.35 9.71
C GLN A 317 32.78 -0.77 9.61
N SER A 318 31.73 -0.58 8.81
CA SER A 318 30.69 -1.58 8.58
C SER A 318 30.56 -1.88 7.09
N TYR A 319 30.44 -3.16 6.77
CA TYR A 319 30.41 -3.68 5.41
C TYR A 319 29.14 -4.49 5.17
N ASP A 320 28.32 -4.06 4.23
CA ASP A 320 27.32 -4.91 3.56
C ASP A 320 27.87 -5.31 2.18
N THR A 321 28.05 -6.61 1.93
CA THR A 321 28.82 -7.08 0.80
C THR A 321 28.01 -7.88 -0.20
N ALA A 322 28.14 -7.55 -1.49
CA ALA A 322 27.69 -8.36 -2.63
C ALA A 322 28.86 -8.60 -3.60
N PHE A 323 28.96 -9.81 -4.16
CA PHE A 323 30.06 -10.14 -5.10
C PHE A 323 29.53 -10.30 -6.52
N SER A 324 29.25 -9.22 -7.21
CA SER A 324 28.93 -9.32 -8.63
C SER A 324 29.07 -7.96 -9.33
N LYS A 325 29.71 -7.98 -10.50
CA LYS A 325 29.77 -6.82 -11.41
C LYS A 325 28.56 -6.71 -12.35
N SER A 326 27.58 -7.59 -12.23
CA SER A 326 26.42 -7.58 -13.12
C SER A 326 25.55 -6.33 -12.83
N GLU A 327 25.05 -5.67 -13.87
CA GLU A 327 24.13 -4.51 -13.75
C GLU A 327 22.86 -4.81 -12.94
N ARG A 328 22.57 -6.10 -12.70
CA ARG A 328 21.41 -6.58 -11.91
C ARG A 328 21.77 -7.03 -10.49
N ALA A 329 23.06 -6.91 -10.10
CA ALA A 329 23.50 -7.30 -8.76
C ALA A 329 23.39 -6.15 -7.79
N ASP A 330 23.16 -6.48 -6.52
CA ASP A 330 23.19 -5.54 -5.40
C ASP A 330 24.58 -4.89 -5.27
N TYR A 331 24.63 -3.71 -4.72
CA TYR A 331 25.88 -3.02 -4.42
C TYR A 331 26.54 -3.60 -3.17
N SER A 332 27.86 -3.44 -3.09
CA SER A 332 28.56 -3.51 -1.79
C SER A 332 28.60 -2.09 -1.22
N ALA A 333 28.31 -1.94 0.07
CA ALA A 333 28.33 -0.67 0.77
C ALA A 333 29.24 -0.75 2.00
N ILE A 334 30.00 0.31 2.22
CA ILE A 334 30.92 0.47 3.35
C ILE A 334 30.65 1.80 3.99
N THR A 335 30.41 1.82 5.30
CA THR A 335 30.26 3.07 6.07
C THR A 335 31.26 3.10 7.22
N THR A 336 31.89 4.27 7.43
CA THR A 336 32.87 4.50 8.51
C THR A 336 32.29 5.49 9.51
N TRP A 337 32.30 5.12 10.78
CA TRP A 337 31.68 5.87 11.87
C TRP A 337 32.67 6.13 12.98
N GLY A 338 32.64 7.33 13.54
CA GLY A 338 33.48 7.71 14.68
C GLY A 338 32.65 8.04 15.91
N ILE A 339 33.19 7.73 17.09
CA ILE A 339 32.66 8.20 18.37
C ILE A 339 33.49 9.43 18.78
N PHE A 340 32.83 10.54 19.10
CA PHE A 340 33.48 11.80 19.42
C PHE A 340 32.71 12.59 20.48
N GLU A 341 33.33 13.56 21.13
CA GLU A 341 32.68 14.52 22.02
C GLU A 341 32.41 15.83 21.28
N PRO A 342 31.13 16.22 21.07
CA PRO A 342 30.79 17.55 20.54
C PRO A 342 31.20 18.66 21.49
N VAL A 343 31.67 19.78 20.94
CA VAL A 343 32.23 20.93 21.71
C VAL A 343 31.20 21.54 22.70
N ASP A 344 29.91 21.47 22.34
CA ASP A 344 28.81 22.07 23.11
C ASP A 344 27.83 20.99 23.64
N GLY A 345 28.22 19.72 23.69
CA GLY A 345 27.36 18.58 24.04
C GLY A 345 27.70 17.96 25.40
N ASP A 346 26.67 17.51 26.12
CA ASP A 346 26.80 16.66 27.30
C ASP A 346 26.94 15.19 26.88
N GLY A 347 28.18 14.74 26.61
CA GLY A 347 28.48 13.33 26.31
C GLY A 347 28.91 13.02 24.89
N GLU A 348 29.25 11.77 24.66
CA GLU A 348 29.75 11.28 23.38
C GLU A 348 28.62 11.17 22.32
N ALA A 349 28.96 11.38 21.06
CA ALA A 349 28.09 11.31 19.89
C ALA A 349 28.73 10.45 18.77
N ILE A 350 27.95 10.11 17.77
CA ILE A 350 28.36 9.28 16.64
C ILE A 350 28.41 10.15 15.38
N ILE A 351 29.51 10.12 14.63
CA ILE A 351 29.64 10.86 13.37
C ILE A 351 29.95 9.91 12.20
N LEU A 352 29.28 10.14 11.06
CA LEU A 352 29.63 9.52 9.80
C LEU A 352 30.93 10.16 9.27
N LEU A 353 31.97 9.37 9.08
CA LEU A 353 33.28 9.84 8.60
C LEU A 353 33.44 9.64 7.09
N ASP A 354 32.93 8.48 6.56
CA ASP A 354 32.97 8.14 5.15
C ASP A 354 31.85 7.14 4.78
N ALA A 355 31.46 7.14 3.51
CA ALA A 355 30.56 6.16 2.94
C ALA A 355 30.91 5.88 1.48
N GLN A 356 31.04 4.63 1.12
CA GLN A 356 31.33 4.20 -0.22
C GLN A 356 30.37 3.09 -0.67
N ARG A 357 29.96 3.15 -1.92
CA ARG A 357 29.13 2.14 -2.56
C ARG A 357 29.66 1.80 -3.95
N GLY A 358 29.76 0.53 -4.29
CA GLY A 358 30.23 0.11 -5.59
C GLY A 358 29.87 -1.35 -5.94
N ARG A 359 29.95 -1.66 -7.23
CA ARG A 359 29.84 -3.03 -7.74
C ARG A 359 31.24 -3.57 -7.97
N TRP A 360 31.84 -4.03 -6.89
CA TRP A 360 33.22 -4.57 -6.90
C TRP A 360 33.19 -6.07 -7.00
N ASP A 361 34.14 -6.64 -7.79
CA ASP A 361 34.45 -8.04 -7.61
C ASP A 361 35.30 -8.25 -6.34
N PHE A 362 35.56 -9.52 -5.98
CA PHE A 362 36.25 -9.81 -4.74
C PHE A 362 37.65 -9.19 -4.62
N PRO A 363 38.53 -9.21 -5.66
CA PRO A 363 39.79 -8.50 -5.63
C PRO A 363 39.68 -7.01 -5.40
N GLU A 364 38.77 -6.34 -6.12
CA GLU A 364 38.55 -4.89 -6.00
C GLU A 364 38.02 -4.54 -4.62
N LEU A 365 36.99 -5.27 -4.13
CA LEU A 365 36.45 -5.03 -2.80
C LEU A 365 37.51 -5.20 -1.70
N LYS A 366 38.41 -6.15 -1.86
CA LYS A 366 39.56 -6.35 -0.95
C LYS A 366 40.51 -5.16 -0.97
N GLU A 367 40.83 -4.61 -2.14
CA GLU A 367 41.68 -3.39 -2.28
C GLU A 367 41.01 -2.20 -1.62
N VAL A 368 39.73 -1.93 -1.93
CA VAL A 368 38.94 -0.86 -1.31
C VAL A 368 38.91 -1.00 0.22
N ALA A 369 38.69 -2.21 0.73
CA ALA A 369 38.66 -2.45 2.17
C ALA A 369 40.02 -2.21 2.83
N GLN A 370 41.12 -2.54 2.15
CA GLN A 370 42.48 -2.30 2.63
C GLN A 370 42.86 -0.83 2.64
N ASP A 371 42.48 -0.11 1.60
CA ASP A 371 42.69 1.34 1.49
C ASP A 371 41.93 2.09 2.59
N LEU A 372 40.64 1.80 2.79
CA LEU A 372 39.84 2.39 3.84
C LEU A 372 40.32 2.03 5.26
N TYR A 373 40.80 0.79 5.46
CA TYR A 373 41.41 0.40 6.72
C TYR A 373 42.69 1.21 7.00
N THR A 374 43.52 1.45 5.97
CA THR A 374 44.75 2.22 6.10
C THR A 374 44.46 3.72 6.33
N GLU A 375 43.43 4.25 5.71
CA GLU A 375 43.04 5.67 5.81
C GLU A 375 42.46 6.02 7.17
N PHE A 376 41.52 5.18 7.68
CA PHE A 376 40.77 5.49 8.90
C PHE A 376 41.29 4.79 10.16
N ASP A 377 42.18 3.79 10.05
CA ASP A 377 42.72 3.00 11.16
C ASP A 377 41.61 2.58 12.17
N PRO A 378 40.55 1.87 11.72
CA PRO A 378 39.40 1.58 12.56
C PRO A 378 39.73 0.58 13.66
N ASP A 379 39.18 0.83 14.85
CA ASP A 379 39.26 -0.08 16.01
C ASP A 379 38.46 -1.37 15.78
N MET A 380 37.41 -1.29 14.97
CA MET A 380 36.54 -2.43 14.65
C MET A 380 36.07 -2.40 13.19
N VAL A 381 36.13 -3.56 12.55
CA VAL A 381 35.55 -3.81 11.22
C VAL A 381 34.42 -4.82 11.34
N LEU A 382 33.19 -4.42 11.01
CA LEU A 382 31.99 -5.27 11.00
C LEU A 382 31.75 -5.78 9.60
N ILE A 383 31.59 -7.08 9.40
CA ILE A 383 31.23 -7.68 8.10
C ILE A 383 30.08 -8.65 8.32
N GLU A 384 28.97 -8.46 7.58
CA GLU A 384 27.83 -9.36 7.67
C GLU A 384 28.20 -10.78 7.23
N GLN A 385 27.82 -11.78 8.03
CA GLN A 385 28.03 -13.20 7.75
C GLN A 385 27.05 -13.73 6.70
N LYS A 386 27.08 -13.17 5.49
CA LYS A 386 26.49 -13.76 4.29
C LYS A 386 27.53 -14.57 3.52
N ALA A 387 27.09 -15.32 2.51
CA ALA A 387 28.01 -16.09 1.65
C ALA A 387 29.12 -15.23 1.03
N SER A 388 28.83 -13.95 0.76
CA SER A 388 29.75 -12.93 0.25
C SER A 388 30.72 -12.38 1.31
N GLY A 389 30.32 -12.21 2.55
CA GLY A 389 31.17 -11.63 3.61
C GLY A 389 32.22 -12.57 4.18
N MET A 390 32.00 -13.89 4.12
CA MET A 390 32.91 -14.87 4.70
C MET A 390 34.31 -14.89 4.06
N PRO A 391 34.49 -14.88 2.72
CA PRO A 391 35.81 -14.82 2.10
C PRO A 391 36.56 -13.52 2.44
N LEU A 392 35.88 -12.38 2.41
CA LEU A 392 36.47 -11.09 2.76
C LEU A 392 36.94 -11.08 4.22
N THR A 393 36.11 -11.56 5.14
CA THR A 393 36.48 -11.71 6.56
C THR A 393 37.76 -12.51 6.75
N GLN A 394 37.91 -13.63 6.03
CA GLN A 394 39.11 -14.49 6.14
C GLN A 394 40.36 -13.78 5.63
N GLU A 395 40.27 -13.11 4.48
CA GLU A 395 41.40 -12.40 3.90
C GLU A 395 41.83 -11.20 4.73
N LEU A 396 40.91 -10.36 5.17
CA LEU A 396 41.23 -9.20 6.00
C LEU A 396 41.84 -9.61 7.35
N ARG A 397 41.37 -10.70 7.97
CA ARG A 397 41.99 -11.26 9.18
C ARG A 397 43.41 -11.76 8.95
N ARG A 398 43.70 -12.36 7.79
CA ARG A 398 45.08 -12.77 7.42
C ARG A 398 46.01 -11.58 7.28
N MET A 399 45.44 -10.40 6.93
CA MET A 399 46.16 -9.14 6.81
C MET A 399 46.30 -8.41 8.15
N GLY A 400 45.76 -8.94 9.23
CA GLY A 400 45.84 -8.36 10.58
C GLY A 400 44.70 -7.38 10.91
N VAL A 401 43.68 -7.26 10.05
CA VAL A 401 42.51 -6.38 10.31
C VAL A 401 41.63 -6.99 11.40
N PRO A 402 41.19 -6.20 12.39
CA PRO A 402 40.32 -6.65 13.51
C PRO A 402 38.86 -6.85 13.09
N VAL A 403 38.60 -7.85 12.24
CA VAL A 403 37.24 -8.11 11.73
C VAL A 403 36.38 -8.84 12.75
N THR A 404 35.24 -8.26 13.08
CA THR A 404 34.16 -8.85 13.87
C THR A 404 33.01 -9.26 12.93
N PRO A 405 32.68 -10.55 12.87
CA PRO A 405 31.57 -11.00 12.06
C PRO A 405 30.25 -10.51 12.65
N PHE A 406 29.41 -9.90 11.83
CA PHE A 406 28.06 -9.49 12.20
C PHE A 406 27.03 -10.51 11.71
N THR A 407 26.18 -10.98 12.60
CA THR A 407 25.07 -11.87 12.26
C THR A 407 23.78 -11.24 12.74
N PRO A 408 22.88 -10.86 11.83
CA PRO A 408 21.57 -10.34 12.23
C PRO A 408 20.81 -11.34 13.09
N SER A 409 20.12 -10.87 14.10
CA SER A 409 19.27 -11.72 14.95
C SER A 409 18.19 -12.42 14.10
N ARG A 410 17.86 -13.67 14.44
CA ARG A 410 16.80 -14.41 13.73
C ARG A 410 15.48 -13.64 13.79
N GLY A 411 14.93 -13.28 12.62
CA GLY A 411 13.69 -12.51 12.49
C GLY A 411 13.86 -10.99 12.50
N ALA A 412 15.08 -10.46 12.65
CA ALA A 412 15.36 -9.04 12.46
C ALA A 412 15.56 -8.76 10.96
N ASP A 413 14.46 -8.48 10.24
CA ASP A 413 14.50 -7.96 8.90
C ASP A 413 15.08 -6.51 8.85
N LYS A 414 15.32 -6.01 7.66
CA LYS A 414 15.87 -4.65 7.45
C LYS A 414 15.02 -3.58 8.15
N PHE A 415 13.70 -3.70 8.11
CA PHE A 415 12.77 -2.77 8.75
C PHE A 415 12.93 -2.76 10.27
N THR A 416 13.02 -3.93 10.90
CA THR A 416 13.25 -4.07 12.34
C THR A 416 14.59 -3.47 12.75
N ARG A 417 15.67 -3.68 11.97
CA ARG A 417 16.99 -3.10 12.24
C ARG A 417 16.98 -1.58 12.14
N MET A 418 16.33 -1.03 11.11
CA MET A 418 16.19 0.41 10.93
C MET A 418 15.42 1.04 12.10
N ASN A 419 14.30 0.43 12.53
CA ASN A 419 13.55 0.89 13.70
C ASN A 419 14.36 0.82 15.00
N ALA A 420 15.26 -0.14 15.14
CA ALA A 420 16.14 -0.21 16.32
C ALA A 420 17.16 0.93 16.35
N CYS A 421 17.55 1.47 15.20
CA CYS A 421 18.46 2.63 15.10
C CYS A 421 17.72 3.96 15.31
N ALA A 422 16.45 4.06 14.97
CA ALA A 422 15.68 5.31 14.98
C ALA A 422 15.78 6.12 16.30
N PRO A 423 15.70 5.53 17.51
CA PRO A 423 15.82 6.27 18.76
C PRO A 423 17.17 6.98 18.92
N VAL A 424 18.27 6.42 18.39
CA VAL A 424 19.60 7.02 18.46
C VAL A 424 19.66 8.28 17.59
N PHE A 425 19.00 8.27 16.44
CA PHE A 425 18.86 9.45 15.57
C PHE A 425 17.93 10.50 16.17
N GLU A 426 16.76 10.06 16.66
CA GLU A 426 15.77 10.96 17.29
C GLU A 426 16.32 11.68 18.52
N SER A 427 17.24 11.07 19.26
CA SER A 427 17.91 11.70 20.40
C SER A 427 18.95 12.76 20.00
N GLY A 428 19.22 12.96 18.70
CA GLY A 428 20.22 13.92 18.22
C GLY A 428 21.68 13.48 18.39
N MET A 429 21.92 12.19 18.64
CA MET A 429 23.28 11.66 18.85
C MET A 429 24.06 11.46 17.55
N VAL A 430 23.40 11.46 16.39
CA VAL A 430 24.06 11.15 15.10
C VAL A 430 24.37 12.41 14.31
N TRP A 431 25.61 12.51 13.86
CA TRP A 431 26.16 13.64 13.12
C TRP A 431 26.63 13.21 11.75
N ARG A 432 26.66 14.13 10.82
CA ARG A 432 27.22 13.95 9.47
C ARG A 432 28.01 15.18 9.03
N PRO A 433 29.06 15.04 8.19
CA PRO A 433 29.68 16.17 7.54
C PRO A 433 28.76 16.72 6.42
N ASN A 434 28.99 17.97 6.04
CA ASN A 434 28.32 18.57 4.88
C ASN A 434 29.05 18.17 3.58
N MET A 435 28.96 16.89 3.21
CA MET A 435 29.64 16.26 2.07
C MET A 435 28.68 15.39 1.27
N ASN A 436 28.96 15.18 -0.02
CA ASN A 436 28.09 14.43 -0.92
C ASN A 436 27.85 12.98 -0.47
N PHE A 437 28.88 12.26 -0.02
CA PHE A 437 28.73 10.89 0.44
C PHE A 437 27.79 10.77 1.66
N ALA A 438 27.84 11.78 2.54
CA ALA A 438 26.97 11.81 3.71
C ALA A 438 25.50 12.09 3.32
N GLU A 439 25.31 12.96 2.31
CA GLU A 439 23.98 13.24 1.78
C GLU A 439 23.37 11.98 1.11
N GLU A 440 24.17 11.13 0.44
CA GLU A 440 23.70 9.86 -0.11
C GLU A 440 23.19 8.90 0.99
N VAL A 441 23.89 8.80 2.12
CA VAL A 441 23.44 7.98 3.27
C VAL A 441 22.15 8.54 3.87
N VAL A 442 22.07 9.86 4.05
CA VAL A 442 20.87 10.53 4.58
C VAL A 442 19.67 10.29 3.66
N GLU A 443 19.86 10.44 2.35
CA GLU A 443 18.80 10.22 1.36
C GLU A 443 18.29 8.80 1.36
N GLU A 444 19.20 7.82 1.41
CA GLU A 444 18.86 6.41 1.44
C GLU A 444 18.11 6.03 2.73
N CYS A 445 18.56 6.53 3.89
CA CYS A 445 17.86 6.35 5.16
C CYS A 445 16.48 7.04 5.18
N ALA A 446 16.37 8.25 4.64
CA ALA A 446 15.12 9.01 4.58
C ALA A 446 14.11 8.43 3.57
N SER A 447 14.59 7.76 2.54
CA SER A 447 13.73 7.08 1.55
C SER A 447 13.36 5.65 1.93
N PHE A 448 14.03 5.03 2.91
CA PHE A 448 13.75 3.66 3.36
C PHE A 448 12.37 3.58 4.06
N PRO A 449 11.52 2.55 3.78
CA PRO A 449 11.78 1.36 2.96
C PRO A 449 11.46 1.53 1.46
N ASN A 450 11.12 2.71 0.99
CA ASN A 450 10.57 2.96 -0.33
C ASN A 450 11.65 3.38 -1.36
N GLY A 451 12.92 3.54 -0.92
CA GLY A 451 14.04 3.90 -1.77
C GLY A 451 14.38 2.87 -2.85
N GLU A 452 15.10 3.28 -3.87
CA GLU A 452 15.60 2.40 -4.93
C GLU A 452 16.74 1.51 -4.45
N HIS A 453 17.54 2.01 -3.49
CA HIS A 453 18.68 1.34 -2.87
C HIS A 453 18.56 1.40 -1.35
N ASP A 454 19.13 0.40 -0.67
CA ASP A 454 19.16 0.30 0.79
C ASP A 454 20.50 -0.25 1.34
N ASP A 455 21.51 -0.31 0.49
CA ASP A 455 22.81 -0.93 0.82
C ASP A 455 23.60 -0.12 1.86
N LEU A 456 23.63 1.22 1.73
CA LEU A 456 24.26 2.12 2.71
C LEU A 456 23.50 2.13 4.03
N ALA A 457 22.15 2.11 3.95
CA ALA A 457 21.29 2.01 5.11
C ALA A 457 21.49 0.67 5.86
N ASP A 458 21.66 -0.44 5.14
CA ASP A 458 21.97 -1.75 5.75
C ASP A 458 23.31 -1.72 6.46
N SER A 459 24.36 -1.20 5.83
CA SER A 459 25.68 -1.01 6.45
C SER A 459 25.59 -0.15 7.71
N MET A 460 24.83 0.97 7.68
CA MET A 460 24.58 1.84 8.82
C MET A 460 23.88 1.08 9.97
N THR A 461 22.84 0.29 9.68
CA THR A 461 22.11 -0.46 10.72
C THR A 461 22.94 -1.49 11.47
N GLN A 462 24.09 -1.89 10.93
CA GLN A 462 25.05 -2.75 11.64
C GLN A 462 25.95 -1.91 12.57
N ALA A 463 26.40 -0.72 12.12
CA ALA A 463 27.33 0.12 12.85
C ALA A 463 26.69 0.83 14.04
N ILE A 464 25.53 1.46 13.87
CA ILE A 464 24.88 2.32 14.89
C ILE A 464 24.63 1.60 16.21
N PRO A 465 24.06 0.37 16.27
CA PRO A 465 23.84 -0.31 17.55
C PRO A 465 25.15 -0.65 18.27
N VAL A 466 26.22 -0.98 17.52
CA VAL A 466 27.53 -1.27 18.10
C VAL A 466 28.17 0.01 18.64
N SER A 467 28.12 1.13 17.90
CA SER A 467 28.59 2.44 18.35
C SER A 467 27.84 2.87 19.62
N TYR A 468 26.51 2.76 19.63
CA TYR A 468 25.68 3.12 20.78
C TYR A 468 25.98 2.26 22.02
N THR A 469 26.31 0.97 21.83
CA THR A 469 26.71 0.10 22.92
C THR A 469 28.04 0.56 23.55
N HIS A 470 28.99 1.05 22.75
CA HIS A 470 30.23 1.62 23.25
C HIS A 470 30.01 2.89 24.11
N LEU A 471 29.05 3.74 23.69
CA LEU A 471 28.68 4.97 24.45
C LEU A 471 28.03 4.63 25.81
N THR A 472 27.35 3.51 25.93
CA THR A 472 26.56 3.18 27.13
C THR A 472 27.25 2.21 28.09
N LEU A 473 28.35 1.59 27.70
CA LEU A 473 29.15 0.76 28.60
C LEU A 473 30.02 1.66 29.51
N PRO A 474 30.01 1.45 30.84
CA PRO A 474 30.90 2.17 31.71
C PRO A 474 32.36 1.86 31.30
N THR A 475 33.10 2.91 30.95
CA THR A 475 34.56 2.80 30.75
C THR A 475 35.17 2.16 32.00
N LYS A 476 35.71 0.96 31.84
CA LYS A 476 36.48 0.32 32.91
C LYS A 476 37.77 1.10 33.13
N ASN A 477 37.70 2.24 33.75
CA ASN A 477 38.81 2.95 34.39
C ASN A 477 38.29 3.96 35.37
N GLU A 478 37.83 3.50 36.54
CA GLU A 478 37.97 4.13 37.83
C GLU A 478 38.02 3.07 38.91
#